data_fabc8b82f73dbb165c33d30ae195d443
#
_entry.id   fabc8b82f73dbb165c33d30ae195d443
#
_cell.length_a   1.000
_cell.length_b   1.000
_cell.length_c   1.000
_cell.angle_alpha   90.00
_cell.angle_beta   90.00
_cell.angle_gamma   90.00
#
_symmetry.space_group_name_H-M   'P 1'
#
loop_
_entity.id
_entity.type
_entity.pdbx_description
1 polymer ?
#
loop_
_entity_poly.entity_id
_entity_poly.type
_entity_poly.pdbx_seq_one_letter_code
_entity_poly.pdbx_strand_id
1 'polypeptide(L)'
;MQEKYFNYLTSELAPRILTLNGAKKDTMLWAVGADTGAYQAVNCRLRRPEVFAGAIGLSGLYDVSRFLGNAADDLVLRNAPLAYLAEEGLVDKKLLAKAEENALLLCAGQGSYEGDALVDTQAMADALTDCGLPVHLEVWGSDVSHDWYWWGKELNLFAARVFG
;
A
#
# COMPACT_ATOMS: atom_id res chain seq x y z
N MET A 1 -2.24 15.37 -10.54
CA MET A 1 -0.88 14.78 -10.63
C MET A 1 -0.89 13.30 -10.24
N GLN A 2 -1.49 12.90 -9.13
CA GLN A 2 -1.54 11.53 -8.63
C GLN A 2 -2.13 10.52 -9.62
N GLU A 3 -3.25 10.82 -10.28
CA GLU A 3 -3.85 9.93 -11.27
C GLU A 3 -2.92 9.65 -12.48
N LYS A 4 -2.14 10.65 -12.91
CA LYS A 4 -1.15 10.45 -13.98
C LYS A 4 -0.02 9.53 -13.53
N TYR A 5 0.42 9.66 -12.28
CA TYR A 5 1.45 8.80 -11.72
C TYR A 5 0.94 7.37 -11.53
N PHE A 6 -0.28 7.20 -11.02
CA PHE A 6 -0.93 5.90 -10.92
C PHE A 6 -1.04 5.22 -12.30
N ASN A 7 -1.50 5.94 -13.32
CA ASN A 7 -1.60 5.40 -14.68
C ASN A 7 -0.23 5.02 -15.26
N TYR A 8 0.81 5.82 -15.01
CA TYR A 8 2.17 5.49 -15.40
C TYR A 8 2.63 4.17 -14.73
N LEU A 9 2.45 4.03 -13.42
CA LEU A 9 2.84 2.82 -12.69
C LEU A 9 2.12 1.59 -13.22
N THR A 10 0.83 1.69 -13.46
CA THR A 10 -0.02 0.52 -13.73
C THR A 10 -0.10 0.16 -15.21
N SER A 11 -0.04 1.13 -16.12
CA SER A 11 -0.26 0.94 -17.55
C SER A 11 1.01 1.00 -18.40
N GLU A 12 2.10 1.56 -17.87
CA GLU A 12 3.37 1.67 -18.58
C GLU A 12 4.48 0.91 -17.88
N LEU A 13 4.76 1.22 -16.60
CA LEU A 13 5.88 0.66 -15.88
C LEU A 13 5.69 -0.83 -15.56
N ALA A 14 4.53 -1.21 -15.03
CA ALA A 14 4.27 -2.61 -14.66
C ALA A 14 4.38 -3.56 -15.87
N PRO A 15 3.73 -3.31 -17.02
CA PRO A 15 3.92 -4.13 -18.21
C PRO A 15 5.38 -4.15 -18.71
N ARG A 16 6.08 -3.03 -18.59
CA ARG A 16 7.50 -2.94 -18.99
C ARG A 16 8.40 -3.80 -18.12
N ILE A 17 8.19 -3.79 -16.79
CA ILE A 17 8.91 -4.66 -15.85
C ILE A 17 8.69 -6.12 -16.20
N LEU A 18 7.45 -6.55 -16.39
CA LEU A 18 7.11 -7.92 -16.75
C LEU A 18 7.80 -8.35 -18.06
N THR A 19 7.77 -7.49 -19.08
CA THR A 19 8.40 -7.76 -20.38
C THR A 19 9.92 -7.89 -20.26
N LEU A 20 10.58 -6.97 -19.54
CA LEU A 20 12.04 -6.96 -19.36
C LEU A 20 12.55 -8.19 -18.61
N ASN A 21 11.73 -8.74 -17.73
CA ASN A 21 12.07 -9.93 -16.94
C ASN A 21 11.61 -11.26 -17.60
N GLY A 22 11.09 -11.21 -18.82
CA GLY A 22 10.58 -12.40 -19.50
C GLY A 22 9.46 -13.11 -18.73
N ALA A 23 8.64 -12.33 -18.04
CA ALA A 23 7.60 -12.86 -17.17
C ALA A 23 6.56 -13.67 -17.93
N LYS A 24 6.04 -14.73 -17.31
CA LYS A 24 4.92 -15.52 -17.86
C LYS A 24 3.64 -14.68 -17.89
N LYS A 25 2.67 -15.08 -18.73
CA LYS A 25 1.41 -14.35 -18.95
C LYS A 25 0.67 -14.00 -17.67
N ASP A 26 0.69 -14.88 -16.68
CA ASP A 26 -0.07 -14.75 -15.44
C ASP A 26 0.79 -14.26 -14.25
N THR A 27 2.00 -13.76 -14.54
CA THR A 27 2.87 -13.19 -13.51
C THR A 27 2.31 -11.87 -13.01
N MET A 28 2.14 -11.76 -11.70
CA MET A 28 1.71 -10.53 -11.03
C MET A 28 2.88 -9.92 -10.27
N LEU A 29 2.80 -8.62 -10.03
CA LEU A 29 3.81 -7.84 -9.30
C LEU A 29 3.42 -7.68 -7.83
N TRP A 30 4.40 -7.31 -7.02
CA TRP A 30 4.19 -6.75 -5.68
C TRP A 30 4.58 -5.28 -5.70
N ALA A 31 3.74 -4.44 -5.12
CA ALA A 31 4.03 -3.04 -4.92
C ALA A 31 4.64 -2.83 -3.52
N VAL A 32 5.76 -2.12 -3.43
CA VAL A 32 6.44 -1.86 -2.17
C VAL A 32 6.73 -0.38 -2.05
N GLY A 33 6.52 0.16 -0.87
CA GLY A 33 6.85 1.56 -0.61
C GLY A 33 6.94 1.89 0.87
N ALA A 34 7.64 2.98 1.17
CA ALA A 34 7.73 3.56 2.50
C ALA A 34 7.20 5.00 2.48
N ASP A 35 6.70 5.50 3.60
CA ASP A 35 6.16 6.85 3.73
C ASP A 35 5.00 7.07 2.72
N THR A 36 5.03 8.12 1.93
CA THR A 36 4.12 8.37 0.81
C THR A 36 4.19 7.30 -0.28
N GLY A 37 5.30 6.58 -0.38
CA GLY A 37 5.45 5.41 -1.24
C GLY A 37 4.58 4.23 -0.79
N ALA A 38 4.37 4.05 0.52
CA ALA A 38 3.47 3.03 1.06
C ALA A 38 2.01 3.31 0.63
N TYR A 39 1.58 4.55 0.71
CA TYR A 39 0.29 5.00 0.16
C TYR A 39 0.11 4.60 -1.30
N GLN A 40 1.13 4.85 -2.15
CA GLN A 40 1.08 4.49 -3.57
C GLN A 40 1.04 2.97 -3.78
N ALA A 41 1.81 2.21 -3.01
CA ALA A 41 1.85 0.75 -3.11
C ALA A 41 0.48 0.14 -2.78
N VAL A 42 -0.13 0.56 -1.68
CA VAL A 42 -1.48 0.11 -1.28
C VAL A 42 -2.52 0.53 -2.31
N ASN A 43 -2.48 1.78 -2.79
CA ASN A 43 -3.39 2.27 -3.84
C ASN A 43 -3.29 1.45 -5.14
N CYS A 44 -2.08 1.08 -5.57
CA CYS A 44 -1.87 0.21 -6.72
C CYS A 44 -2.52 -1.16 -6.52
N ARG A 45 -2.30 -1.80 -5.38
CA ARG A 45 -2.89 -3.11 -5.07
C ARG A 45 -4.41 -3.06 -5.03
N LEU A 46 -4.99 -2.06 -4.38
CA LEU A 46 -6.44 -1.96 -4.21
C LEU A 46 -7.17 -1.67 -5.51
N ARG A 47 -6.62 -0.82 -6.37
CA ARG A 47 -7.24 -0.40 -7.63
C ARG A 47 -6.91 -1.29 -8.83
N ARG A 48 -5.81 -2.03 -8.80
CA ARG A 48 -5.36 -2.92 -9.89
C ARG A 48 -4.95 -4.30 -9.36
N PRO A 49 -5.88 -4.99 -8.70
CA PRO A 49 -5.62 -6.31 -8.11
C PRO A 49 -5.26 -7.39 -9.15
N GLU A 50 -5.57 -7.17 -10.41
CA GLU A 50 -5.18 -8.04 -11.52
C GLU A 50 -3.73 -7.84 -11.98
N VAL A 51 -3.09 -6.74 -11.60
CA VAL A 51 -1.69 -6.43 -11.91
C VAL A 51 -0.79 -6.72 -10.71
N PHE A 52 -1.26 -6.37 -9.51
CA PHE A 52 -0.49 -6.49 -8.28
C PHE A 52 -1.07 -7.59 -7.39
N ALA A 53 -0.32 -8.67 -7.16
CA ALA A 53 -0.70 -9.74 -6.24
C ALA A 53 -0.75 -9.28 -4.78
N GLY A 54 0.10 -8.31 -4.42
CA GLY A 54 0.14 -7.78 -3.07
C GLY A 54 0.81 -6.41 -2.97
N ALA A 55 0.80 -5.87 -1.76
CA ALA A 55 1.54 -4.66 -1.41
C ALA A 55 2.18 -4.76 -0.03
N ILE A 56 3.36 -4.12 0.11
CA ILE A 56 4.06 -3.91 1.37
C ILE A 56 4.15 -2.40 1.60
N GLY A 57 3.51 -1.93 2.66
CA GLY A 57 3.53 -0.54 3.08
C GLY A 57 4.28 -0.37 4.39
N LEU A 58 5.37 0.41 4.37
CA LEU A 58 6.24 0.65 5.50
C LEU A 58 6.10 2.09 5.98
N SER A 59 5.73 2.30 7.23
CA SER A 59 5.55 3.63 7.85
C SER A 59 4.71 4.56 6.97
N GLY A 60 3.53 4.08 6.53
CA GLY A 60 2.75 4.76 5.50
C GLY A 60 2.02 6.00 6.00
N LEU A 61 2.02 7.06 5.19
CA LEU A 61 1.19 8.25 5.38
C LEU A 61 -0.03 8.15 4.46
N TYR A 62 -1.16 7.69 5.00
CA TYR A 62 -2.36 7.38 4.22
C TYR A 62 -3.44 8.45 4.27
N ASP A 63 -3.38 9.36 5.26
CA ASP A 63 -4.33 10.46 5.36
C ASP A 63 -3.89 11.65 4.50
N VAL A 64 -4.54 11.79 3.34
CA VAL A 64 -4.26 12.89 2.40
C VAL A 64 -4.63 14.27 2.96
N SER A 65 -5.47 14.35 4.00
CA SER A 65 -5.84 15.62 4.63
C SER A 65 -4.64 16.32 5.29
N ARG A 66 -3.62 15.56 5.69
CA ARG A 66 -2.36 16.10 6.23
C ARG A 66 -1.65 17.01 5.23
N PHE A 67 -1.78 16.73 3.93
CA PHE A 67 -1.09 17.45 2.86
C PHE A 67 -1.96 18.52 2.21
N LEU A 68 -3.27 18.30 2.17
CA LEU A 68 -4.19 19.09 1.37
C LEU A 68 -5.26 19.82 2.21
N GLY A 69 -5.37 19.48 3.49
CA GLY A 69 -6.45 20.01 4.35
C GLY A 69 -7.82 19.78 3.70
N ASN A 70 -8.63 20.82 3.61
CA ASN A 70 -9.96 20.78 3.01
C ASN A 70 -9.94 20.96 1.47
N ALA A 71 -8.79 20.99 0.83
CA ALA A 71 -8.66 21.19 -0.62
C ALA A 71 -8.68 19.88 -1.43
N ALA A 72 -9.10 18.76 -0.83
CA ALA A 72 -9.25 17.49 -1.50
C ALA A 72 -10.44 17.54 -2.47
N ASP A 73 -10.16 17.46 -3.77
CA ASP A 73 -11.16 17.30 -4.82
C ASP A 73 -11.44 15.80 -5.08
N ASP A 74 -12.45 15.51 -5.90
CA ASP A 74 -12.84 14.14 -6.27
C ASP A 74 -11.67 13.31 -6.84
N LEU A 75 -10.73 13.96 -7.53
CA LEU A 75 -9.56 13.30 -8.10
C LEU A 75 -8.57 12.87 -7.01
N VAL A 76 -8.43 13.65 -5.95
CA VAL A 76 -7.64 13.32 -4.78
C VAL A 76 -8.29 12.16 -4.03
N LEU A 77 -9.60 12.26 -3.76
CA LEU A 77 -10.35 11.24 -3.01
C LEU A 77 -10.30 9.87 -3.70
N ARG A 78 -10.40 9.84 -5.04
CA ARG A 78 -10.25 8.59 -5.83
C ARG A 78 -8.88 7.93 -5.75
N ASN A 79 -7.87 8.65 -5.30
CA ASN A 79 -6.53 8.12 -5.07
C ASN A 79 -6.22 7.92 -3.58
N ALA A 80 -7.12 8.28 -2.68
CA ALA A 80 -6.94 8.20 -1.25
C ALA A 80 -7.57 6.93 -0.65
N PRO A 81 -6.79 5.86 -0.35
CA PRO A 81 -7.32 4.59 0.12
C PRO A 81 -8.26 4.73 1.33
N LEU A 82 -7.92 5.51 2.33
CA LEU A 82 -8.78 5.75 3.49
C LEU A 82 -10.12 6.37 3.12
N ALA A 83 -10.17 7.23 2.10
CA ALA A 83 -11.41 7.86 1.68
C ALA A 83 -12.28 6.91 0.84
N TYR A 84 -11.72 6.27 -0.19
CA TYR A 84 -12.53 5.49 -1.12
C TYR A 84 -12.90 4.08 -0.61
N LEU A 85 -12.21 3.55 0.40
CA LEU A 85 -12.61 2.26 1.03
C LEU A 85 -13.96 2.37 1.73
N ALA A 86 -14.32 3.56 2.21
CA ALA A 86 -15.63 3.84 2.78
C ALA A 86 -16.74 3.93 1.72
N GLU A 87 -16.39 4.11 0.43
CA GLU A 87 -17.34 4.25 -0.67
C GLU A 87 -17.55 2.91 -1.40
N GLU A 88 -18.77 2.69 -1.93
CA GLU A 88 -19.04 1.52 -2.74
C GLU A 88 -18.60 1.74 -4.20
N GLY A 89 -17.99 0.72 -4.82
CA GLY A 89 -17.82 0.63 -6.27
C GLY A 89 -16.44 1.01 -6.82
N LEU A 90 -15.56 1.63 -6.06
CA LEU A 90 -14.21 2.00 -6.54
C LEU A 90 -13.21 0.85 -6.45
N VAL A 91 -13.49 -0.14 -5.62
CA VAL A 91 -12.62 -1.29 -5.35
C VAL A 91 -13.39 -2.58 -5.54
N ASP A 92 -12.86 -3.53 -6.28
CA ASP A 92 -13.44 -4.87 -6.38
C ASP A 92 -13.12 -5.68 -5.10
N LYS A 93 -13.92 -5.44 -4.05
CA LYS A 93 -13.78 -6.11 -2.75
C LYS A 93 -13.88 -7.63 -2.88
N LYS A 94 -14.66 -8.16 -3.85
CA LYS A 94 -14.79 -9.61 -4.06
C LYS A 94 -13.53 -10.24 -4.63
N LEU A 95 -12.84 -9.52 -5.51
CA LEU A 95 -11.57 -9.97 -6.05
C LEU A 95 -10.46 -9.89 -4.99
N LEU A 96 -10.43 -8.80 -4.23
CA LEU A 96 -9.45 -8.60 -3.15
C LEU A 96 -9.65 -9.58 -1.98
N ALA A 97 -10.88 -9.90 -1.61
CA ALA A 97 -11.19 -10.86 -0.53
C ALA A 97 -10.77 -12.30 -0.86
N LYS A 98 -10.50 -12.62 -2.13
CA LYS A 98 -9.94 -13.92 -2.56
C LYS A 98 -8.41 -13.95 -2.52
N ALA A 99 -7.76 -12.82 -2.20
CA ALA A 99 -6.33 -12.75 -2.08
C ALA A 99 -5.83 -13.58 -0.88
N GLU A 100 -4.57 -14.00 -0.95
CA GLU A 100 -3.91 -14.66 0.17
C GLU A 100 -3.88 -13.74 1.41
N GLU A 101 -3.88 -14.33 2.61
CA GLU A 101 -3.84 -13.57 3.88
C GLU A 101 -2.71 -12.55 3.96
N ASN A 102 -1.59 -12.82 3.27
CA ASN A 102 -0.41 -11.97 3.25
C ASN A 102 -0.37 -10.98 2.07
N ALA A 103 -1.46 -10.79 1.34
CA ALA A 103 -1.44 -9.91 0.15
C ALA A 103 -1.32 -8.41 0.47
N LEU A 104 -1.61 -8.01 1.71
CA LEU A 104 -1.41 -6.65 2.21
C LEU A 104 -0.64 -6.72 3.53
N LEU A 105 0.60 -6.25 3.51
CA LEU A 105 1.50 -6.21 4.64
C LEU A 105 1.77 -4.75 5.00
N LEU A 106 1.38 -4.34 6.20
CA LEU A 106 1.58 -3.00 6.71
C LEU A 106 2.47 -3.04 7.94
N CYS A 107 3.43 -2.13 8.03
CA CYS A 107 4.31 -2.01 9.16
C CYS A 107 4.56 -0.55 9.53
N ALA A 108 4.70 -0.27 10.82
CA ALA A 108 5.20 1.01 11.32
C ALA A 108 5.96 0.80 12.61
N GLY A 109 6.96 1.64 12.86
CA GLY A 109 7.66 1.72 14.13
C GLY A 109 6.93 2.59 15.16
N GLN A 110 7.54 2.75 16.33
CA GLN A 110 7.07 3.62 17.42
C GLN A 110 8.16 4.63 17.86
N GLY A 111 9.27 4.69 17.12
CA GLY A 111 10.41 5.54 17.43
C GLY A 111 10.30 6.94 16.82
N SER A 112 11.46 7.55 16.63
CA SER A 112 11.54 8.94 16.15
C SER A 112 10.87 9.11 14.78
N TYR A 113 10.01 10.13 14.67
CA TYR A 113 9.27 10.52 13.48
C TYR A 113 8.23 9.50 12.95
N GLU A 114 7.93 8.44 13.73
CA GLU A 114 6.91 7.44 13.37
C GLU A 114 5.48 7.83 13.76
N GLY A 115 5.28 8.84 14.60
CA GLY A 115 3.97 9.12 15.23
C GLY A 115 2.81 9.21 14.25
N ASP A 116 2.94 10.01 13.18
CA ASP A 116 1.89 10.16 12.16
C ASP A 116 1.76 8.90 11.31
N ALA A 117 2.87 8.27 10.94
CA ALA A 117 2.89 7.06 10.15
C ALA A 117 2.26 5.87 10.90
N LEU A 118 2.51 5.75 12.19
CA LEU A 118 1.88 4.73 13.03
C LEU A 118 0.36 4.89 13.06
N VAL A 119 -0.13 6.10 13.31
CA VAL A 119 -1.57 6.41 13.35
C VAL A 119 -2.22 6.10 12.01
N ASP A 120 -1.64 6.56 10.92
CA ASP A 120 -2.17 6.34 9.57
C ASP A 120 -2.11 4.87 9.16
N THR A 121 -1.03 4.15 9.52
CA THR A 121 -0.89 2.72 9.20
C THR A 121 -1.92 1.87 9.96
N GLN A 122 -2.19 2.18 11.23
CA GLN A 122 -3.27 1.54 12.00
C GLN A 122 -4.64 1.83 11.40
N ALA A 123 -4.93 3.11 11.11
CA ALA A 123 -6.20 3.50 10.47
C ALA A 123 -6.41 2.79 9.12
N MET A 124 -5.33 2.61 8.35
CA MET A 124 -5.39 1.88 7.07
C MET A 124 -5.70 0.40 7.28
N ALA A 125 -5.07 -0.25 8.26
CA ALA A 125 -5.34 -1.65 8.60
C ALA A 125 -6.78 -1.85 9.09
N ASP A 126 -7.28 -0.94 9.93
CA ASP A 126 -8.66 -0.96 10.42
C ASP A 126 -9.65 -0.81 9.25
N ALA A 127 -9.45 0.16 8.38
CA ALA A 127 -10.32 0.39 7.22
C ALA A 127 -10.35 -0.82 6.25
N LEU A 128 -9.22 -1.50 6.05
CA LEU A 128 -9.16 -2.73 5.27
C LEU A 128 -9.94 -3.87 5.95
N THR A 129 -9.75 -4.04 7.26
CA THR A 129 -10.44 -5.05 8.06
C THR A 129 -11.96 -4.84 8.06
N ASP A 130 -12.41 -3.61 8.24
CA ASP A 130 -13.83 -3.23 8.19
C ASP A 130 -14.47 -3.52 6.82
N CYS A 131 -13.67 -3.44 5.76
CA CYS A 131 -14.08 -3.85 4.42
C CYS A 131 -14.03 -5.36 4.18
N GLY A 132 -13.62 -6.17 5.16
CA GLY A 132 -13.45 -7.62 5.02
C GLY A 132 -12.26 -8.01 4.14
N LEU A 133 -11.26 -7.14 4.00
CA LEU A 133 -10.06 -7.41 3.21
C LEU A 133 -8.94 -7.92 4.13
N PRO A 134 -8.27 -9.02 3.76
CA PRO A 134 -7.18 -9.55 4.58
C PRO A 134 -5.99 -8.57 4.58
N VAL A 135 -5.53 -8.22 5.76
CA VAL A 135 -4.36 -7.36 5.99
C VAL A 135 -3.56 -7.91 7.17
N HIS A 136 -2.26 -7.88 7.04
CA HIS A 136 -1.33 -8.19 8.14
C HIS A 136 -0.67 -6.88 8.58
N LEU A 137 -0.89 -6.52 9.85
CA LEU A 137 -0.28 -5.35 10.48
C LEU A 137 0.78 -5.77 11.47
N GLU A 138 1.98 -5.21 11.37
CA GLU A 138 3.02 -5.28 12.39
C GLU A 138 3.35 -3.88 12.91
N VAL A 139 3.43 -3.76 14.24
CA VAL A 139 3.89 -2.55 14.91
C VAL A 139 5.18 -2.89 15.64
N TRP A 140 6.28 -2.28 15.21
CA TRP A 140 7.60 -2.51 15.78
C TRP A 140 7.86 -1.57 16.97
N GLY A 141 8.95 -1.81 17.69
CA GLY A 141 9.23 -1.15 18.96
C GLY A 141 9.58 0.34 18.87
N SER A 142 9.75 0.97 20.04
CA SER A 142 10.09 2.39 20.17
C SER A 142 11.52 2.74 19.73
N ASP A 143 12.34 1.75 19.44
CA ASP A 143 13.67 1.89 18.85
C ASP A 143 13.65 1.97 17.31
N VAL A 144 12.49 1.74 16.69
CA VAL A 144 12.31 1.76 15.24
C VAL A 144 11.88 3.14 14.78
N SER A 145 12.77 3.83 14.09
CA SER A 145 12.59 5.20 13.59
C SER A 145 12.18 5.23 12.12
N HIS A 146 11.58 6.33 11.72
CA HIS A 146 11.14 6.59 10.32
C HIS A 146 12.32 6.86 9.40
N ASP A 147 13.04 5.80 9.01
CA ASP A 147 14.22 5.89 8.17
C ASP A 147 14.52 4.64 7.33
N TRP A 148 15.42 4.79 6.35
CA TRP A 148 15.79 3.74 5.40
C TRP A 148 16.46 2.52 6.04
N TYR A 149 17.10 2.64 7.19
CA TYR A 149 17.73 1.52 7.87
C TYR A 149 16.66 0.53 8.37
N TRP A 150 15.61 1.06 9.00
CA TRP A 150 14.52 0.23 9.51
C TRP A 150 13.63 -0.31 8.39
N TRP A 151 13.26 0.52 7.41
CA TRP A 151 12.50 0.06 6.23
C TRP A 151 13.22 -1.05 5.46
N GLY A 152 14.57 -1.03 5.39
CA GLY A 152 15.35 -2.13 4.81
C GLY A 152 15.22 -3.43 5.60
N LYS A 153 15.17 -3.38 6.94
CA LYS A 153 14.97 -4.57 7.79
C LYS A 153 13.56 -5.13 7.66
N GLU A 154 12.55 -4.27 7.72
CA GLU A 154 11.14 -4.60 7.56
C GLU A 154 10.90 -5.24 6.19
N LEU A 155 11.41 -4.62 5.13
CA LEU A 155 11.30 -5.16 3.78
C LEU A 155 11.93 -6.55 3.66
N ASN A 156 13.12 -6.75 4.22
CA ASN A 156 13.77 -8.07 4.19
C ASN A 156 12.93 -9.14 4.91
N LEU A 157 12.32 -8.79 6.05
CA LEU A 157 11.45 -9.71 6.79
C LEU A 157 10.21 -10.08 5.94
N PHE A 158 9.52 -9.07 5.39
CA PHE A 158 8.32 -9.32 4.60
C PHE A 158 8.61 -10.00 3.28
N ALA A 159 9.71 -9.66 2.61
CA ALA A 159 10.13 -10.34 1.39
C ALA A 159 10.43 -11.83 1.63
N ALA A 160 11.09 -12.16 2.75
CA ALA A 160 11.30 -13.56 3.13
C ALA A 160 9.98 -14.30 3.43
N ARG A 161 8.99 -13.62 4.00
CA ARG A 161 7.67 -14.21 4.27
C ARG A 161 6.86 -14.48 3.00
N VAL A 162 6.98 -13.61 2.01
CA VAL A 162 6.19 -13.70 0.76
C VAL A 162 6.86 -14.54 -0.31
N PHE A 163 8.18 -14.48 -0.42
CA PHE A 163 8.94 -15.09 -1.54
C PHE A 163 9.94 -16.17 -1.09
N GLY A 164 10.06 -16.43 0.22
CA GLY A 164 11.02 -17.36 0.83
C GLY A 164 10.64 -18.83 0.84
#